data_cab6476a37e924c689180df582b982d9
#
_entry.id   cab6476a37e924c689180df582b982d9
#
_cell.length_a   1.000
_cell.length_b   1.000
_cell.length_c   1.000
_cell.angle_alpha   90.00
_cell.angle_beta   90.00
_cell.angle_gamma   90.00
#
_symmetry.space_group_name_H-M   'P 1'
#
loop_
_entity.id
_entity.type
_entity.pdbx_description
1 polymer ?
#
loop_
_entity_poly.entity_id
_entity_poly.type
_entity_poly.pdbx_seq_one_letter_code
_entity_poly.pdbx_strand_id
1 'polypeptide(L)'
;SRGLGDVYKRQLLDRGEAGDNIGALLRGIDRENVERGQVLAKPGSIKPHTKFKAETYVLTKEEGGRHTPFFGNYRPQFYFRTTDVTGTVELPSGTEMVMPGDNIGLTVNLISPIAMTKGLNFAIREGGKTVGAGVVSEIIE
;
A
#
# COMPACT_ATOMS: atom_id res chain seq x y z
N SER A 1 -11.14 -4.85 -12.85
CA SER A 1 -11.31 -5.79 -13.96
C SER A 1 -12.73 -5.79 -14.48
N ARG A 2 -12.90 -5.99 -15.75
CA ARG A 2 -14.22 -5.99 -16.36
C ARG A 2 -14.80 -7.37 -16.52
N GLY A 3 -14.07 -8.39 -16.25
CA GLY A 3 -14.54 -9.74 -16.40
C GLY A 3 -14.75 -10.16 -17.83
N LEU A 4 -14.06 -9.59 -18.76
CA LEU A 4 -14.28 -9.85 -20.18
C LEU A 4 -13.15 -10.57 -20.85
N GLY A 5 -12.31 -11.17 -20.19
CA GLY A 5 -11.15 -11.69 -20.84
C GLY A 5 -10.52 -10.58 -21.66
N ASP A 6 -9.57 -10.84 -22.41
CA ASP A 6 -8.94 -9.82 -23.22
C ASP A 6 -9.84 -9.42 -24.39
N VAL A 7 -10.50 -8.30 -24.26
CA VAL A 7 -11.33 -7.79 -25.35
C VAL A 7 -10.52 -7.09 -26.42
N TYR A 8 -9.30 -6.73 -26.11
CA TYR A 8 -8.42 -6.14 -27.08
C TYR A 8 -7.94 -7.23 -28.04
N LYS A 9 -8.20 -7.07 -29.31
CA LYS A 9 -7.92 -8.07 -30.33
C LYS A 9 -8.71 -9.36 -30.16
N ARG A 10 -9.66 -9.37 -29.25
CA ARG A 10 -10.52 -10.52 -29.01
C ARG A 10 -9.77 -11.81 -28.69
N GLN A 11 -8.66 -11.69 -27.99
CA GLN A 11 -7.91 -12.84 -27.55
C GLN A 11 -8.44 -13.37 -26.24
N LEU A 12 -8.46 -14.67 -26.10
CA LEU A 12 -8.73 -15.33 -24.83
C LEU A 12 -7.40 -15.85 -24.31
N LEU A 13 -7.13 -15.56 -23.06
CA LEU A 13 -5.90 -16.01 -22.42
C LEU A 13 -6.21 -17.21 -21.53
N ASP A 14 -5.41 -18.26 -21.62
CA ASP A 14 -5.56 -19.40 -20.73
C ASP A 14 -5.07 -19.06 -19.33
N ARG A 15 -4.22 -18.08 -19.21
CA ARG A 15 -3.54 -17.78 -17.99
C ARG A 15 -3.07 -16.32 -17.96
N GLY A 16 -3.26 -15.67 -16.82
CA GLY A 16 -2.70 -14.35 -16.57
C GLY A 16 -1.48 -14.45 -15.66
N GLU A 17 -0.45 -13.68 -15.97
CA GLU A 17 0.78 -13.64 -15.17
C GLU A 17 0.96 -12.27 -14.53
N ALA A 18 1.84 -12.19 -13.54
CA ALA A 18 2.15 -10.91 -12.90
C ALA A 18 2.62 -9.90 -13.94
N GLY A 19 2.05 -8.70 -13.88
CA GLY A 19 2.35 -7.63 -14.84
C GLY A 19 1.41 -7.56 -16.03
N ASP A 20 0.58 -8.58 -16.24
CA ASP A 20 -0.40 -8.56 -17.32
C ASP A 20 -1.59 -7.68 -17.00
N ASN A 21 -2.11 -7.00 -18.02
CA ASN A 21 -3.39 -6.32 -17.94
C ASN A 21 -4.43 -7.19 -18.60
N ILE A 22 -5.33 -7.74 -17.82
CA ILE A 22 -6.33 -8.68 -18.31
C ILE A 22 -7.72 -8.31 -17.79
N GLY A 23 -8.75 -8.81 -18.49
CA GLY A 23 -10.10 -8.84 -17.98
C GLY A 23 -10.36 -10.22 -17.41
N ALA A 24 -10.95 -10.29 -16.23
CA ALA A 24 -11.23 -11.55 -15.58
C ALA A 24 -12.69 -11.62 -15.15
N LEU A 25 -13.32 -12.77 -15.40
CA LEU A 25 -14.67 -13.02 -14.94
C LEU A 25 -14.61 -13.70 -13.57
N LEU A 26 -15.24 -13.06 -12.58
CA LEU A 26 -15.27 -13.58 -11.22
C LEU A 26 -16.60 -14.24 -10.92
N ARG A 27 -16.55 -15.38 -10.26
CA ARG A 27 -17.76 -16.10 -9.84
C ARG A 27 -17.96 -15.95 -8.34
N GLY A 28 -19.22 -15.89 -7.93
CA GLY A 28 -19.57 -15.83 -6.52
C GLY A 28 -19.36 -14.48 -5.88
N ILE A 29 -19.04 -13.47 -6.67
CA ILE A 29 -18.82 -12.11 -6.18
C ILE A 29 -19.63 -11.15 -7.03
N ASP A 30 -20.44 -10.32 -6.38
CA ASP A 30 -21.20 -9.30 -7.06
C ASP A 30 -20.32 -8.08 -7.32
N ARG A 31 -20.64 -7.34 -8.37
CA ARG A 31 -19.92 -6.13 -8.73
C ARG A 31 -19.77 -5.16 -7.56
N GLU A 32 -20.79 -5.09 -6.72
CA GLU A 32 -20.82 -4.20 -5.56
C GLU A 32 -19.76 -4.54 -4.51
N ASN A 33 -19.28 -5.78 -4.53
CA ASN A 33 -18.30 -6.27 -3.57
C ASN A 33 -16.86 -6.21 -4.09
N VAL A 34 -16.66 -5.62 -5.26
CA VAL A 34 -15.34 -5.50 -5.89
C VAL A 34 -14.98 -4.03 -6.00
N GLU A 35 -13.84 -3.66 -5.45
CA GLU A 35 -13.35 -2.29 -5.45
C GLU A 35 -12.00 -2.19 -6.14
N ARG A 36 -11.73 -1.01 -6.67
CA ARG A 36 -10.42 -0.73 -7.26
C ARG A 36 -9.34 -0.88 -6.21
N GLY A 37 -8.24 -1.48 -6.59
CA GLY A 37 -7.10 -1.67 -5.70
C GLY A 37 -7.11 -2.99 -4.94
N GLN A 38 -8.18 -3.74 -5.01
CA GLN A 38 -8.24 -5.07 -4.40
C GLN A 38 -7.34 -6.06 -5.14
N VAL A 39 -6.89 -7.07 -4.44
CA VAL A 39 -5.98 -8.08 -4.98
C VAL A 39 -6.69 -9.40 -5.14
N LEU A 40 -6.58 -9.99 -6.32
CA LEU A 40 -7.04 -11.35 -6.58
C LEU A 40 -5.96 -12.30 -6.09
N ALA A 41 -6.33 -13.25 -5.24
CA ALA A 41 -5.37 -14.15 -4.66
C ALA A 41 -6.00 -15.51 -4.42
N LYS A 42 -5.15 -16.52 -4.34
CA LYS A 42 -5.57 -17.84 -3.94
C LYS A 42 -6.08 -17.77 -2.50
N PRO A 43 -7.19 -18.43 -2.14
CA PRO A 43 -7.70 -18.38 -0.77
C PRO A 43 -6.61 -18.68 0.25
N GLY A 44 -6.50 -17.81 1.26
CA GLY A 44 -5.52 -17.95 2.31
C GLY A 44 -4.10 -17.53 1.99
N SER A 45 -3.82 -17.14 0.74
CA SER A 45 -2.46 -16.72 0.35
C SER A 45 -2.13 -15.30 0.78
N ILE A 46 -3.10 -14.40 0.79
CA ILE A 46 -2.94 -13.03 1.23
C ILE A 46 -4.13 -12.65 2.12
N LYS A 47 -3.85 -11.98 3.23
CA LYS A 47 -4.87 -11.52 4.16
C LYS A 47 -4.82 -10.01 4.30
N PRO A 48 -5.97 -9.36 4.53
CA PRO A 48 -5.97 -7.93 4.82
C PRO A 48 -5.48 -7.65 6.24
N HIS A 49 -4.77 -6.55 6.40
CA HIS A 49 -4.20 -6.13 7.67
C HIS A 49 -4.33 -4.62 7.83
N THR A 50 -4.41 -4.18 9.10
CA THR A 50 -4.53 -2.75 9.42
C THR A 50 -3.33 -2.22 10.18
N LYS A 51 -2.55 -3.08 10.83
CA LYS A 51 -1.43 -2.63 11.66
C LYS A 51 -0.16 -3.40 11.32
N PHE A 52 0.90 -2.66 11.10
CA PHE A 52 2.20 -3.26 10.75
C PHE A 52 3.35 -2.36 11.16
N LYS A 53 4.53 -2.96 11.23
CA LYS A 53 5.79 -2.24 11.38
C LYS A 53 6.48 -2.16 10.04
N ALA A 54 7.14 -1.04 9.79
CA ALA A 54 7.83 -0.82 8.54
C ALA A 54 9.15 -0.11 8.73
N GLU A 55 10.13 -0.48 7.91
CA GLU A 55 11.35 0.29 7.77
C GLU A 55 11.08 1.37 6.73
N THR A 56 11.23 2.63 7.11
CA THR A 56 10.80 3.77 6.32
C THR A 56 11.92 4.76 6.10
N TYR A 57 12.03 5.24 4.88
CA TYR A 57 12.92 6.34 4.52
C TYR A 57 12.07 7.58 4.21
N VAL A 58 12.40 8.68 4.86
CA VAL A 58 11.70 9.95 4.65
C VAL A 58 12.50 10.79 3.67
N LEU A 59 11.88 11.16 2.55
CA LEU A 59 12.56 11.93 1.50
C LEU A 59 12.97 13.30 2.00
N THR A 60 14.13 13.76 1.55
CA THR A 60 14.61 15.10 1.86
C THR A 60 13.88 16.13 0.99
N LYS A 61 14.03 17.41 1.33
CA LYS A 61 13.49 18.50 0.55
C LYS A 61 13.99 18.46 -0.90
N GLU A 62 15.27 18.18 -1.09
CA GLU A 62 15.90 18.09 -2.41
C GLU A 62 15.33 16.95 -3.23
N GLU A 63 14.87 15.90 -2.58
CA GLU A 63 14.23 14.76 -3.22
C GLU A 63 12.75 14.97 -3.47
N GLY A 64 12.22 16.14 -3.15
CA GLY A 64 10.81 16.45 -3.31
C GLY A 64 9.95 16.12 -2.10
N GLY A 65 10.56 15.76 -0.98
CA GLY A 65 9.86 15.42 0.24
C GLY A 65 9.47 16.63 1.10
N ARG A 66 9.28 16.38 2.39
CA ARG A 66 8.89 17.42 3.33
C ARG A 66 10.05 18.36 3.62
N HIS A 67 9.70 19.59 3.98
CA HIS A 67 10.67 20.60 4.44
C HIS A 67 10.88 20.53 5.95
N THR A 68 9.91 19.96 6.67
CA THR A 68 9.87 19.96 8.11
C THR A 68 9.72 18.54 8.64
N PRO A 69 10.12 18.27 9.89
CA PRO A 69 9.92 16.96 10.48
C PRO A 69 8.42 16.69 10.71
N PHE A 70 8.07 15.42 10.93
CA PHE A 70 6.74 15.09 11.39
C PHE A 70 6.82 14.40 12.75
N PHE A 71 5.71 14.44 13.46
CA PHE A 71 5.60 13.93 14.81
C PHE A 71 4.68 12.71 14.87
N GLY A 72 4.51 12.13 16.02
CA GLY A 72 3.52 11.10 16.23
C GLY A 72 2.12 11.60 15.85
N ASN A 73 1.24 10.68 15.48
CA ASN A 73 -0.09 10.98 14.98
C ASN A 73 -0.13 11.62 13.59
N TYR A 74 0.99 11.61 12.87
CA TYR A 74 1.02 12.02 11.48
C TYR A 74 0.13 11.09 10.65
N ARG A 75 -0.73 11.63 9.82
CA ARG A 75 -1.74 10.87 9.07
C ARG A 75 -1.63 11.08 7.55
N PRO A 76 -0.58 10.57 6.93
CA PRO A 76 -0.45 10.64 5.48
C PRO A 76 -1.24 9.54 4.80
N GLN A 77 -1.16 9.50 3.46
CA GLN A 77 -1.68 8.40 2.67
C GLN A 77 -0.57 7.41 2.38
N PHE A 78 -0.92 6.13 2.43
CA PHE A 78 -0.01 5.03 2.13
C PHE A 78 -0.46 4.36 0.85
N TYR A 79 0.44 4.26 -0.11
CA TYR A 79 0.18 3.62 -1.39
C TYR A 79 0.73 2.22 -1.40
N PHE A 80 -0.17 1.26 -1.52
CA PHE A 80 0.18 -0.17 -1.63
C PHE A 80 -0.25 -0.65 -3.00
N ARG A 81 0.67 -1.02 -3.85
CA ARG A 81 0.35 -1.50 -5.20
C ARG A 81 -0.55 -0.52 -5.96
N THR A 82 -1.83 -0.83 -6.04
CA THR A 82 -2.81 -0.05 -6.82
C THR A 82 -3.81 0.71 -5.97
N THR A 83 -3.67 0.68 -4.66
CA THR A 83 -4.61 1.35 -3.76
C THR A 83 -3.89 2.24 -2.77
N ASP A 84 -4.61 3.24 -2.30
CA ASP A 84 -4.12 4.12 -1.25
C ASP A 84 -5.07 4.09 -0.07
N VAL A 85 -4.53 4.33 1.11
CA VAL A 85 -5.30 4.35 2.35
C VAL A 85 -4.65 5.31 3.33
N THR A 86 -5.47 6.02 4.07
CA THR A 86 -4.98 6.88 5.14
C THR A 86 -4.56 6.03 6.33
N GLY A 87 -3.44 6.38 6.94
CA GLY A 87 -2.97 5.69 8.12
C GLY A 87 -2.32 6.64 9.09
N THR A 88 -2.25 6.23 10.34
CA THR A 88 -1.60 6.99 11.41
C THR A 88 -0.24 6.38 11.72
N VAL A 89 0.79 7.22 11.79
CA VAL A 89 2.14 6.79 12.12
C VAL A 89 2.33 6.86 13.63
N GLU A 90 2.85 5.78 14.20
CA GLU A 90 3.26 5.73 15.60
C GLU A 90 4.77 5.64 15.64
N LEU A 91 5.41 6.56 16.32
CA LEU A 91 6.86 6.59 16.44
C LEU A 91 7.34 5.64 17.55
N PRO A 92 8.55 5.08 17.39
CA PRO A 92 9.07 4.22 18.44
C PRO A 92 9.33 4.98 19.74
N SER A 93 9.36 4.24 20.84
CA SER A 93 9.63 4.81 22.18
C SER A 93 10.95 5.59 22.17
N GLY A 94 10.92 6.80 22.72
CA GLY A 94 12.09 7.66 22.75
C GLY A 94 12.28 8.53 21.52
N THR A 95 11.45 8.36 20.50
CA THR A 95 11.48 9.19 19.30
C THR A 95 10.29 10.13 19.31
N GLU A 96 10.53 11.41 19.25
CA GLU A 96 9.47 12.41 19.27
C GLU A 96 9.12 12.92 17.88
N MET A 97 10.08 12.89 16.96
CA MET A 97 9.88 13.36 15.59
C MET A 97 10.79 12.64 14.61
N VAL A 98 10.44 12.73 13.34
CA VAL A 98 11.24 12.17 12.25
C VAL A 98 11.60 13.29 11.30
N MET A 99 12.89 13.42 11.03
CA MET A 99 13.41 14.45 10.13
C MET A 99 13.46 13.96 8.69
N PRO A 100 13.32 14.87 7.71
CA PRO A 100 13.57 14.50 6.32
C PRO A 100 14.97 13.91 6.15
N GLY A 101 15.08 12.80 5.44
CA GLY A 101 16.34 12.10 5.25
C GLY A 101 16.60 10.97 6.25
N ASP A 102 15.73 10.83 7.24
CA ASP A 102 15.89 9.76 8.23
C ASP A 102 15.40 8.41 7.72
N ASN A 103 16.09 7.37 8.15
CA ASN A 103 15.61 5.98 8.04
C ASN A 103 15.18 5.55 9.43
N ILE A 104 13.95 5.08 9.55
CA ILE A 104 13.42 4.74 10.87
C ILE A 104 12.36 3.63 10.77
N GLY A 105 12.29 2.79 11.79
CA GLY A 105 11.21 1.83 11.94
C GLY A 105 9.98 2.50 12.51
N LEU A 106 8.86 2.39 11.85
CA LEU A 106 7.59 2.98 12.27
C LEU A 106 6.53 1.91 12.47
N THR A 107 5.56 2.20 13.31
CA THR A 107 4.34 1.41 13.40
C THR A 107 3.23 2.22 12.72
N VAL A 108 2.48 1.55 11.85
CA VAL A 108 1.42 2.20 11.07
C VAL A 108 0.09 1.55 11.36
N ASN A 109 -0.92 2.39 11.61
CA ASN A 109 -2.31 1.95 11.77
C ASN A 109 -3.11 2.51 10.60
N LEU A 110 -3.63 1.64 9.75
CA LEU A 110 -4.44 2.03 8.60
C LEU A 110 -5.91 2.14 9.00
N ILE A 111 -6.63 3.05 8.34
CA ILE A 111 -8.07 3.19 8.62
C ILE A 111 -8.90 2.09 7.95
N SER A 112 -8.35 1.39 6.99
CA SER A 112 -9.01 0.29 6.29
C SER A 112 -8.03 -0.86 6.06
N PRO A 113 -8.50 -2.11 6.07
CA PRO A 113 -7.61 -3.25 5.84
C PRO A 113 -7.06 -3.26 4.40
N ILE A 114 -5.81 -3.61 4.27
CA ILE A 114 -5.12 -3.73 2.99
C ILE A 114 -4.46 -5.10 2.90
N ALA A 115 -4.57 -5.73 1.75
CA ALA A 115 -3.87 -6.99 1.50
C ALA A 115 -2.37 -6.72 1.45
N MET A 116 -1.63 -7.33 2.36
CA MET A 116 -0.20 -7.12 2.43
C MET A 116 0.53 -8.36 2.94
N THR A 117 1.81 -8.43 2.63
CA THR A 117 2.70 -9.45 3.14
C THR A 117 3.99 -8.79 3.60
N LYS A 118 4.74 -9.48 4.44
CA LYS A 118 6.06 -9.02 4.85
C LYS A 118 6.93 -8.81 3.61
N GLY A 119 7.63 -7.68 3.55
CA GLY A 119 8.47 -7.34 2.40
C GLY A 119 7.77 -6.51 1.34
N LEU A 120 6.49 -6.21 1.51
CA LEU A 120 5.76 -5.36 0.56
C LEU A 120 6.25 -3.92 0.64
N ASN A 121 6.56 -3.35 -0.52
CA ASN A 121 6.95 -1.94 -0.61
C ASN A 121 5.73 -1.04 -0.65
N PHE A 122 5.85 0.14 -0.09
CA PHE A 122 4.80 1.15 -0.16
C PHE A 122 5.42 2.55 -0.23
N ALA A 123 4.62 3.50 -0.67
CA ALA A 123 5.00 4.90 -0.68
C ALA A 123 4.13 5.68 0.29
N ILE A 124 4.70 6.74 0.87
CA ILE A 124 3.97 7.65 1.75
C ILE A 124 3.76 8.94 0.98
N ARG A 125 2.51 9.40 0.90
CA ARG A 125 2.16 10.60 0.15
C ARG A 125 1.37 11.58 0.99
N GLU A 126 1.62 12.84 0.73
CA GLU A 126 0.94 13.95 1.41
C GLU A 126 0.61 15.00 0.36
N GLY A 127 -0.68 15.29 0.22
CA GLY A 127 -1.11 16.30 -0.75
C GLY A 127 -0.73 16.01 -2.19
N GLY A 128 -0.74 14.74 -2.61
CA GLY A 128 -0.37 14.36 -3.97
C GLY A 128 1.13 14.26 -4.23
N LYS A 129 1.94 14.39 -3.20
CA LYS A 129 3.39 14.43 -3.29
C LYS A 129 3.98 13.30 -2.46
N THR A 130 4.93 12.55 -3.01
CA THR A 130 5.60 11.48 -2.28
C THR A 130 6.58 12.07 -1.27
N VAL A 131 6.42 11.71 -0.02
CA VAL A 131 7.27 12.21 1.08
C VAL A 131 8.10 11.11 1.73
N GLY A 132 7.86 9.86 1.38
CA GLY A 132 8.63 8.75 1.92
C GLY A 132 8.31 7.45 1.22
N ALA A 133 9.06 6.43 1.58
CA ALA A 133 8.87 5.07 1.08
C ALA A 133 9.30 4.10 2.16
N GLY A 134 8.72 2.91 2.13
CA GLY A 134 9.06 1.90 3.12
C GLY A 134 8.77 0.49 2.68
N VAL A 135 9.14 -0.42 3.54
CA VAL A 135 8.94 -1.86 3.36
C VAL A 135 8.31 -2.42 4.62
N VAL A 136 7.26 -3.22 4.47
CA VAL A 136 6.63 -3.89 5.60
C VAL A 136 7.63 -4.87 6.22
N SER A 137 8.02 -4.63 7.46
CA SER A 137 8.98 -5.48 8.15
C SER A 137 8.30 -6.53 9.03
N GLU A 138 7.14 -6.19 9.60
CA GLU A 138 6.39 -7.11 10.45
C GLU A 138 4.91 -6.74 10.42
N ILE A 139 4.04 -7.73 10.35
CA ILE A 139 2.59 -7.52 10.37
C ILE A 139 2.10 -7.80 11.80
N ILE A 140 1.35 -6.87 12.36
CA ILE A 140 0.83 -6.97 13.73
C ILE A 140 -0.63 -7.41 13.76
N GLU A 141 -1.48 -6.79 12.93
CA GLU A 141 -2.91 -7.11 12.87
C GLU A 141 -3.45 -7.15 11.45
#